data_a96cf9c7dce767ed824f9542be5689f6
#
_entry.id   a96cf9c7dce767ed824f9542be5689f6
#
_cell.length_a   1.000
_cell.length_b   1.000
_cell.length_c   1.000
_cell.angle_alpha   90.00
_cell.angle_beta   90.00
_cell.angle_gamma   90.00
#
_symmetry.space_group_name_H-M   'P 1'
#
loop_
_entity.id
_entity.type
_entity.pdbx_description
1 polymer ?
#
loop_
_entity_poly.entity_id
_entity_poly.type
_entity_poly.pdbx_seq_one_letter_code
_entity_poly.pdbx_strand_id
1 'polypeptide(L)'
;MEKLLYNNKLYVCHEYLLEKDFESAVIEQAPHIFGENSIYIDIKKQIGESIITIPDGYLIDFSLEVEPRLHIIENELSSHDPYKHIGSQLLKFAISYKASGRKIKEFLLDALMKDESMRERVEAGFLRAGYRNIDAFLESLIFEKPLNAVVVIDQSSPELENVLGQLTLNTDIVEFKTFKYRNDYIHQFTPFNAEVRDVIEKGRILKPETLNTVVVPAREEGFEKEFLGNNRWYAIRISASM
;
A
#
# COMPACT_ATOMS: atom_id res chain seq x y z
N MET A 1 -1.25 1.69 -25.49
CA MET A 1 -0.65 0.58 -24.72
C MET A 1 0.77 0.96 -24.38
N GLU A 2 1.07 1.10 -23.11
CA GLU A 2 2.40 1.45 -22.58
C GLU A 2 3.38 0.31 -22.77
N LYS A 3 4.67 0.63 -22.96
CA LYS A 3 5.72 -0.36 -23.18
C LYS A 3 6.96 0.05 -22.39
N LEU A 4 7.65 -0.93 -21.84
CA LEU A 4 8.90 -0.76 -21.11
C LEU A 4 10.01 -1.55 -21.81
N LEU A 5 11.13 -0.89 -22.15
CA LEU A 5 12.31 -1.55 -22.71
C LEU A 5 13.33 -1.78 -21.59
N TYR A 6 13.61 -3.04 -21.30
CA TYR A 6 14.59 -3.41 -20.27
C TYR A 6 15.44 -4.58 -20.75
N ASN A 7 16.77 -4.51 -20.64
CA ASN A 7 17.71 -5.56 -21.08
C ASN A 7 17.41 -6.08 -22.50
N ASN A 8 17.16 -5.17 -23.47
CA ASN A 8 16.79 -5.48 -24.85
C ASN A 8 15.50 -6.33 -25.02
N LYS A 9 14.67 -6.41 -23.99
CA LYS A 9 13.35 -7.02 -24.01
C LYS A 9 12.28 -5.95 -23.96
N LEU A 10 11.27 -6.07 -24.79
CA LEU A 10 10.14 -5.14 -24.80
C LEU A 10 9.00 -5.74 -23.99
N TYR A 11 8.78 -5.21 -22.80
CA TYR A 11 7.64 -5.52 -21.93
C TYR A 11 6.45 -4.66 -22.34
N VAL A 12 5.28 -5.27 -22.36
CA VAL A 12 4.02 -4.60 -22.71
C VAL A 12 3.15 -4.53 -21.46
N CYS A 13 2.47 -3.41 -21.25
CA CYS A 13 1.56 -3.25 -20.14
C CYS A 13 0.55 -4.41 -20.10
N HIS A 14 0.45 -5.06 -18.97
CA HIS A 14 -0.46 -6.15 -18.71
C HIS A 14 -1.74 -5.60 -18.09
N GLU A 15 -2.84 -5.73 -18.80
CA GLU A 15 -4.16 -5.34 -18.30
C GLU A 15 -4.74 -6.51 -17.51
N TYR A 16 -5.07 -6.28 -16.26
CA TYR A 16 -5.78 -7.26 -15.45
C TYR A 16 -7.25 -7.29 -15.84
N LEU A 17 -7.77 -8.48 -16.12
CA LEU A 17 -9.19 -8.67 -16.43
C LEU A 17 -10.05 -8.87 -15.18
N LEU A 18 -9.43 -9.34 -14.11
CA LEU A 18 -10.08 -9.60 -12.83
C LEU A 18 -9.35 -8.84 -11.72
N GLU A 19 -10.11 -8.12 -10.93
CA GLU A 19 -9.63 -7.40 -9.75
C GLU A 19 -8.85 -8.32 -8.78
N LYS A 20 -9.32 -9.55 -8.61
CA LYS A 20 -8.63 -10.57 -7.80
C LYS A 20 -7.20 -10.86 -8.26
N ASP A 21 -6.94 -10.85 -9.57
CA ASP A 21 -5.59 -11.11 -10.09
C ASP A 21 -4.68 -9.89 -9.84
N PHE A 22 -5.23 -8.69 -9.98
CA PHE A 22 -4.56 -7.44 -9.62
C PHE A 22 -4.22 -7.40 -8.14
N GLU A 23 -5.20 -7.67 -7.29
CA GLU A 23 -5.04 -7.73 -5.83
C GLU A 23 -3.97 -8.74 -5.42
N SER A 24 -3.96 -9.94 -6.03
CA SER A 24 -2.95 -10.96 -5.74
C SER A 24 -1.54 -10.44 -6.05
N ALA A 25 -1.37 -9.71 -7.15
CA ALA A 25 -0.09 -9.10 -7.49
C ALA A 25 0.30 -7.98 -6.50
N VAL A 26 -0.66 -7.17 -6.05
CA VAL A 26 -0.42 -6.14 -5.03
C VAL A 26 0.02 -6.76 -3.70
N ILE A 27 -0.66 -7.82 -3.25
CA ILE A 27 -0.33 -8.53 -2.00
C ILE A 27 1.09 -9.12 -2.09
N GLU A 28 1.43 -9.76 -3.20
CA GLU A 28 2.77 -10.32 -3.43
C GLU A 28 3.86 -9.23 -3.38
N GLN A 29 3.56 -8.05 -3.91
CA GLN A 29 4.50 -6.93 -3.96
C GLN A 29 4.38 -5.95 -2.78
N ALA A 30 3.50 -6.20 -1.82
CA ALA A 30 3.23 -5.31 -0.70
C ALA A 30 4.49 -4.84 0.07
N PRO A 31 5.49 -5.69 0.36
CA PRO A 31 6.72 -5.23 1.02
C PRO A 31 7.50 -4.18 0.22
N HIS A 32 7.42 -4.25 -1.11
CA HIS A 32 8.07 -3.30 -2.00
C HIS A 32 7.26 -2.01 -2.16
N ILE A 33 5.95 -2.14 -2.31
CA ILE A 33 5.02 -1.00 -2.47
C ILE A 33 5.00 -0.16 -1.20
N PHE A 34 4.77 -0.81 -0.05
CA PHE A 34 4.55 -0.14 1.23
C PHE A 34 5.82 -0.02 2.08
N GLY A 35 6.89 -0.75 1.72
CA GLY A 35 8.19 -0.75 2.40
C GLY A 35 8.27 -1.75 3.55
N GLU A 36 9.51 -2.03 3.96
CA GLU A 36 9.84 -3.04 4.97
C GLU A 36 9.26 -2.73 6.35
N ASN A 37 9.07 -1.44 6.66
CA ASN A 37 8.48 -0.99 7.91
C ASN A 37 6.94 -0.98 7.91
N SER A 38 6.33 -1.57 6.89
CA SER A 38 4.88 -1.69 6.78
C SER A 38 4.48 -3.15 6.72
N ILE A 39 3.30 -3.45 7.25
CA ILE A 39 2.79 -4.81 7.33
C ILE A 39 1.40 -4.83 6.72
N TYR A 40 1.30 -5.44 5.54
CA TYR A 40 0.02 -5.69 4.88
C TYR A 40 -0.65 -6.91 5.49
N ILE A 41 -1.92 -6.78 5.83
CA ILE A 41 -2.73 -7.84 6.44
C ILE A 41 -3.94 -8.08 5.53
N ASP A 42 -3.91 -9.19 4.81
CA ASP A 42 -5.00 -9.62 3.92
C ASP A 42 -6.16 -10.18 4.76
N ILE A 43 -7.10 -9.30 5.11
CA ILE A 43 -8.32 -9.67 5.84
C ILE A 43 -9.51 -9.04 5.17
N LYS A 44 -10.33 -9.88 4.55
CA LYS A 44 -11.62 -9.50 3.98
C LYS A 44 -12.75 -9.83 4.95
N LYS A 45 -12.99 -8.94 5.88
CA LYS A 45 -14.06 -9.09 6.88
C LYS A 45 -15.02 -7.91 6.84
N GLN A 46 -16.29 -8.25 6.94
CA GLN A 46 -17.37 -7.28 6.95
C GLN A 46 -17.32 -6.39 8.18
N ILE A 47 -17.34 -5.08 7.96
CA ILE A 47 -17.48 -4.05 8.99
C ILE A 47 -18.76 -3.23 8.75
N GLY A 48 -19.23 -2.54 9.79
CA GLY A 48 -20.47 -1.78 9.77
C GLY A 48 -21.66 -2.55 10.30
N GLU A 49 -22.70 -1.82 10.68
CA GLU A 49 -23.97 -2.33 11.13
C GLU A 49 -25.09 -1.99 10.14
N SER A 50 -25.36 -0.71 9.96
CA SER A 50 -26.36 -0.21 9.00
C SER A 50 -25.77 -0.02 7.60
N ILE A 51 -24.53 0.41 7.52
CA ILE A 51 -23.78 0.54 6.26
C ILE A 51 -22.66 -0.50 6.34
N ILE A 52 -22.76 -1.50 5.46
CA ILE A 52 -21.86 -2.64 5.44
C ILE A 52 -20.84 -2.44 4.33
N THR A 53 -19.58 -2.73 4.64
CA THR A 53 -18.49 -2.73 3.68
C THR A 53 -17.43 -3.78 4.06
N ILE A 54 -16.60 -4.16 3.10
CA ILE A 54 -15.53 -5.16 3.29
C ILE A 54 -14.26 -4.53 2.70
N PRO A 55 -13.27 -4.16 3.53
CA PRO A 55 -11.96 -3.76 3.04
C PRO A 55 -11.23 -4.91 2.35
N ASP A 56 -10.38 -4.61 1.38
CA ASP A 56 -9.50 -5.62 0.78
C ASP A 56 -8.36 -6.00 1.72
N GLY A 57 -7.97 -5.10 2.59
CA GLY A 57 -6.95 -5.38 3.59
C GLY A 57 -6.72 -4.22 4.54
N TYR A 58 -5.74 -4.43 5.41
CA TYR A 58 -5.25 -3.42 6.34
C TYR A 58 -3.74 -3.30 6.23
N LEU A 59 -3.22 -2.10 6.42
CA LEU A 59 -1.80 -1.84 6.47
C LEU A 59 -1.44 -1.18 7.80
N ILE A 60 -0.55 -1.81 8.55
CA ILE A 60 0.08 -1.17 9.71
C ILE A 60 1.39 -0.57 9.22
N ASP A 61 1.50 0.75 9.28
CA ASP A 61 2.67 1.50 8.83
C ASP A 61 3.48 2.00 10.03
N PHE A 62 4.74 1.55 10.12
CA PHE A 62 5.74 1.96 11.10
C PHE A 62 6.81 2.88 10.50
N SER A 63 6.57 3.50 9.35
CA SER A 63 7.54 4.42 8.71
C SER A 63 7.90 5.59 9.61
N LEU A 64 6.96 6.03 10.45
CA LEU A 64 7.20 6.90 11.59
C LEU A 64 7.24 6.04 12.86
N GLU A 65 8.44 5.74 13.36
CA GLU A 65 8.64 4.83 14.51
C GLU A 65 7.81 5.21 15.73
N VAL A 66 7.69 6.51 16.04
CA VAL A 66 6.96 7.01 17.21
C VAL A 66 5.46 7.19 16.96
N GLU A 67 5.02 7.12 15.73
CA GLU A 67 3.64 7.37 15.32
C GLU A 67 3.15 6.37 14.28
N PRO A 68 3.03 5.09 14.63
CA PRO A 68 2.49 4.08 13.72
C PRO A 68 1.05 4.41 13.32
N ARG A 69 0.67 4.04 12.09
CA ARG A 69 -0.63 4.33 11.50
C ARG A 69 -1.31 3.07 11.00
N LEU A 70 -2.63 3.09 11.02
CA LEU A 70 -3.46 2.06 10.39
C LEU A 70 -4.12 2.64 9.16
N HIS A 71 -3.99 1.92 8.05
CA HIS A 71 -4.67 2.24 6.79
C HIS A 71 -5.60 1.09 6.41
N ILE A 72 -6.76 1.43 5.86
CA ILE A 72 -7.59 0.49 5.11
C ILE A 72 -7.09 0.50 3.67
N ILE A 73 -6.99 -0.68 3.07
CA ILE A 73 -6.58 -0.85 1.68
C ILE A 73 -7.81 -1.14 0.82
N GLU A 74 -7.86 -0.50 -0.33
CA GLU A 74 -8.81 -0.75 -1.42
C GLU A 74 -8.03 -0.94 -2.71
N ASN A 75 -8.20 -2.09 -3.37
CA ASN A 75 -7.58 -2.41 -4.65
C ASN A 75 -8.63 -2.29 -5.74
N GLU A 76 -8.38 -1.50 -6.78
CA GLU A 76 -9.38 -1.25 -7.82
C GLU A 76 -8.72 -1.20 -9.20
N LEU A 77 -9.48 -1.52 -10.23
CA LEU A 77 -9.08 -1.38 -11.62
C LEU A 77 -9.70 -0.11 -12.22
N SER A 78 -8.90 0.65 -12.93
CA SER A 78 -9.35 1.86 -13.63
C SER A 78 -10.40 1.60 -14.72
N SER A 79 -10.53 0.33 -15.15
CA SER A 79 -11.56 -0.12 -16.07
C SER A 79 -12.97 -0.14 -15.46
N HIS A 80 -13.09 -0.21 -14.14
CA HIS A 80 -14.34 -0.01 -13.43
C HIS A 80 -14.61 1.51 -13.29
N ASP A 81 -15.84 1.92 -12.94
CA ASP A 81 -16.12 3.34 -12.67
C ASP A 81 -15.51 3.72 -11.29
N PRO A 82 -14.26 4.21 -11.26
CA PRO A 82 -13.54 4.39 -9.99
C PRO A 82 -14.21 5.41 -9.08
N TYR A 83 -14.94 6.38 -9.65
CA TYR A 83 -15.63 7.39 -8.84
C TYR A 83 -16.74 6.80 -8.00
N LYS A 84 -17.57 5.95 -8.62
CA LYS A 84 -18.69 5.32 -7.94
C LYS A 84 -18.22 4.25 -6.97
N HIS A 85 -17.24 3.45 -7.38
CA HIS A 85 -16.73 2.37 -6.55
C HIS A 85 -15.89 2.91 -5.40
N ILE A 86 -14.74 3.52 -5.68
CA ILE A 86 -13.79 3.98 -4.67
C ILE A 86 -14.42 5.04 -3.76
N GLY A 87 -15.02 6.10 -4.31
CA GLY A 87 -15.61 7.16 -3.50
C GLY A 87 -16.70 6.65 -2.55
N SER A 88 -17.56 5.75 -3.05
CA SER A 88 -18.62 5.11 -2.26
C SER A 88 -18.07 4.17 -1.20
N GLN A 89 -17.02 3.39 -1.51
CA GLN A 89 -16.38 2.48 -0.55
C GLN A 89 -15.68 3.25 0.57
N LEU A 90 -14.90 4.26 0.24
CA LEU A 90 -14.20 5.07 1.24
C LEU A 90 -15.17 5.81 2.16
N LEU A 91 -16.30 6.30 1.62
CA LEU A 91 -17.37 6.88 2.43
C LEU A 91 -17.98 5.85 3.39
N LYS A 92 -18.25 4.64 2.92
CA LYS A 92 -18.73 3.55 3.76
C LYS A 92 -17.71 3.21 4.85
N PHE A 93 -16.41 3.16 4.52
CA PHE A 93 -15.37 2.94 5.52
C PHE A 93 -15.36 4.03 6.59
N ALA A 94 -15.40 5.30 6.20
CA ALA A 94 -15.42 6.41 7.14
C ALA A 94 -16.59 6.32 8.13
N ILE A 95 -17.77 5.88 7.66
CA ILE A 95 -18.96 5.73 8.50
C ILE A 95 -18.88 4.47 9.37
N SER A 96 -18.45 3.35 8.80
CA SER A 96 -18.52 2.03 9.43
C SER A 96 -17.37 1.76 10.40
N TYR A 97 -16.22 2.40 10.20
CA TYR A 97 -15.00 2.13 10.96
C TYR A 97 -15.17 2.35 12.46
N LYS A 98 -15.66 3.52 12.85
CA LYS A 98 -15.81 3.86 14.27
C LYS A 98 -16.77 2.93 15.00
N ALA A 99 -17.87 2.55 14.34
CA ALA A 99 -18.85 1.62 14.89
C ALA A 99 -18.29 0.18 14.99
N SER A 100 -17.32 -0.17 14.17
CA SER A 100 -16.74 -1.51 14.07
C SER A 100 -15.38 -1.67 14.74
N GLY A 101 -14.88 -0.67 15.44
CA GLY A 101 -13.51 -0.68 15.99
C GLY A 101 -13.18 -1.95 16.78
N ARG A 102 -14.09 -2.46 17.61
CA ARG A 102 -13.89 -3.71 18.36
C ARG A 102 -13.76 -4.92 17.44
N LYS A 103 -14.61 -5.03 16.43
CA LYS A 103 -14.53 -6.12 15.44
C LYS A 103 -13.21 -6.04 14.64
N ILE A 104 -12.82 -4.85 14.23
CA ILE A 104 -11.55 -4.64 13.52
C ILE A 104 -10.38 -5.07 14.39
N LYS A 105 -10.36 -4.69 15.67
CA LYS A 105 -9.35 -5.12 16.64
C LYS A 105 -9.27 -6.64 16.74
N GLU A 106 -10.41 -7.32 16.87
CA GLU A 106 -10.50 -8.78 16.92
C GLU A 106 -9.95 -9.41 15.62
N PHE A 107 -10.33 -8.89 14.46
CA PHE A 107 -9.85 -9.42 13.17
C PHE A 107 -8.34 -9.28 13.01
N LEU A 108 -7.78 -8.11 13.35
CA LEU A 108 -6.36 -7.89 13.30
C LEU A 108 -5.60 -8.77 14.28
N LEU A 109 -6.10 -8.88 15.52
CA LEU A 109 -5.48 -9.74 16.52
C LEU A 109 -5.51 -11.22 16.08
N ASP A 110 -6.63 -11.70 15.58
CA ASP A 110 -6.77 -13.06 15.08
C ASP A 110 -5.80 -13.38 13.94
N ALA A 111 -5.60 -12.43 13.02
CA ALA A 111 -4.67 -12.61 11.92
C ALA A 111 -3.23 -12.66 12.41
N LEU A 112 -2.84 -11.74 13.28
CA LEU A 112 -1.50 -11.68 13.87
C LEU A 112 -1.18 -12.90 14.72
N MET A 113 -2.18 -13.48 15.38
CA MET A 113 -1.99 -14.71 16.17
C MET A 113 -1.84 -15.97 15.30
N LYS A 114 -2.27 -15.93 14.04
CA LYS A 114 -2.14 -17.05 13.09
C LYS A 114 -0.83 -17.04 12.32
N ASP A 115 -0.20 -15.89 12.17
CA ASP A 115 1.06 -15.70 11.45
C ASP A 115 2.14 -15.23 12.45
N GLU A 116 3.03 -16.14 12.82
CA GLU A 116 4.10 -15.87 13.79
C GLU A 116 5.09 -14.81 13.27
N SER A 117 5.48 -14.89 11.99
CA SER A 117 6.39 -13.93 11.39
C SER A 117 5.80 -12.53 11.36
N MET A 118 4.53 -12.42 10.98
CA MET A 118 3.82 -11.13 10.98
C MET A 118 3.69 -10.59 12.40
N ARG A 119 3.36 -11.44 13.37
CA ARG A 119 3.26 -11.07 14.78
C ARG A 119 4.56 -10.53 15.32
N GLU A 120 5.69 -11.21 15.07
CA GLU A 120 7.01 -10.76 15.52
C GLU A 120 7.39 -9.40 14.93
N ARG A 121 7.09 -9.16 13.65
CA ARG A 121 7.33 -7.87 13.00
C ARG A 121 6.47 -6.75 13.62
N VAL A 122 5.19 -7.01 13.88
CA VAL A 122 4.31 -6.05 14.57
C VAL A 122 4.80 -5.80 15.99
N GLU A 123 5.24 -6.85 16.72
CA GLU A 123 5.75 -6.74 18.07
C GLU A 123 7.01 -5.85 18.12
N ALA A 124 7.97 -6.10 17.23
CA ALA A 124 9.15 -5.26 17.12
C ALA A 124 8.78 -3.80 16.81
N GLY A 125 7.76 -3.56 15.97
CA GLY A 125 7.29 -2.22 15.62
C GLY A 125 6.64 -1.50 16.80
N PHE A 126 5.69 -2.12 17.49
CA PHE A 126 4.97 -1.46 18.58
C PHE A 126 5.87 -1.25 19.82
N LEU A 127 6.83 -2.13 20.07
CA LEU A 127 7.81 -1.93 21.15
C LEU A 127 8.70 -0.69 20.89
N ARG A 128 9.17 -0.50 19.65
CA ARG A 128 9.90 0.72 19.26
C ARG A 128 9.04 1.97 19.43
N ALA A 129 7.74 1.88 19.12
CA ALA A 129 6.77 2.97 19.31
C ALA A 129 6.38 3.20 20.79
N GLY A 130 6.93 2.42 21.74
CA GLY A 130 6.71 2.60 23.18
C GLY A 130 5.46 1.92 23.73
N TYR A 131 4.79 1.07 22.97
CA TYR A 131 3.64 0.31 23.46
C TYR A 131 4.10 -0.93 24.23
N ARG A 132 3.36 -1.29 25.28
CA ARG A 132 3.71 -2.42 26.18
C ARG A 132 3.26 -3.78 25.66
N ASN A 133 2.17 -3.81 24.90
CA ASN A 133 1.59 -5.03 24.36
C ASN A 133 0.73 -4.73 23.14
N ILE A 134 0.42 -5.76 22.39
CA ILE A 134 -0.36 -5.70 21.15
C ILE A 134 -1.77 -5.14 21.35
N ASP A 135 -2.39 -5.43 22.50
CA ASP A 135 -3.75 -5.00 22.81
C ASP A 135 -3.84 -3.47 22.94
N ALA A 136 -2.92 -2.88 23.72
CA ALA A 136 -2.82 -1.43 23.88
C ALA A 136 -2.41 -0.75 22.56
N PHE A 137 -1.56 -1.39 21.76
CA PHE A 137 -1.16 -0.89 20.47
C PHE A 137 -2.35 -0.80 19.50
N LEU A 138 -3.09 -1.91 19.33
CA LEU A 138 -4.26 -1.93 18.45
C LEU A 138 -5.39 -1.01 18.94
N GLU A 139 -5.57 -0.91 20.26
CA GLU A 139 -6.51 0.05 20.86
C GLU A 139 -6.20 1.48 20.43
N SER A 140 -4.94 1.90 20.59
CA SER A 140 -4.49 3.24 20.20
C SER A 140 -4.63 3.46 18.69
N LEU A 141 -4.23 2.50 17.85
CA LEU A 141 -4.34 2.63 16.39
C LEU A 141 -5.78 2.85 15.92
N ILE A 142 -6.73 2.14 16.54
CA ILE A 142 -8.11 2.08 16.05
C ILE A 142 -8.96 3.19 16.65
N PHE A 143 -8.78 3.54 17.93
CA PHE A 143 -9.69 4.43 18.63
C PHE A 143 -9.12 5.83 18.88
N GLU A 144 -7.79 5.97 18.96
CA GLU A 144 -7.17 7.25 19.28
C GLU A 144 -6.61 7.98 18.08
N LYS A 145 -6.32 7.23 16.98
CA LYS A 145 -5.73 7.79 15.76
C LYS A 145 -6.77 7.96 14.65
N PRO A 146 -6.52 8.89 13.71
CA PRO A 146 -7.38 9.02 12.55
C PRO A 146 -7.30 7.77 11.67
N LEU A 147 -8.43 7.41 11.07
CA LEU A 147 -8.45 6.42 10.01
C LEU A 147 -7.78 7.00 8.78
N ASN A 148 -6.94 6.20 8.15
CA ASN A 148 -6.36 6.49 6.84
C ASN A 148 -6.76 5.40 5.85
N ALA A 149 -6.69 5.70 4.57
CA ALA A 149 -6.91 4.72 3.51
C ALA A 149 -5.79 4.78 2.47
N VAL A 150 -5.57 3.69 1.79
CA VAL A 150 -4.74 3.64 0.58
C VAL A 150 -5.55 2.99 -0.52
N VAL A 151 -5.64 3.68 -1.63
CA VAL A 151 -6.21 3.13 -2.87
C VAL A 151 -5.05 2.68 -3.74
N VAL A 152 -5.02 1.39 -4.08
CA VAL A 152 -4.08 0.86 -5.06
C VAL A 152 -4.83 0.66 -6.37
N ILE A 153 -4.36 1.30 -7.44
CA ILE A 153 -5.05 1.32 -8.74
C ILE A 153 -4.04 1.17 -9.87
N ASP A 154 -4.42 0.51 -10.95
CA ASP A 154 -3.55 0.33 -12.12
C ASP A 154 -3.30 1.64 -12.89
N GLN A 155 -4.24 2.58 -12.84
CA GLN A 155 -4.11 3.91 -13.44
C GLN A 155 -4.96 4.92 -12.68
N SER A 156 -4.33 5.94 -12.10
CA SER A 156 -5.02 7.06 -11.48
C SER A 156 -5.46 8.10 -12.53
N SER A 157 -6.35 9.00 -12.11
CA SER A 157 -6.77 10.14 -12.89
C SER A 157 -6.88 11.38 -12.02
N PRO A 158 -6.71 12.60 -12.59
CA PRO A 158 -6.87 13.85 -11.85
C PRO A 158 -8.25 14.00 -11.20
N GLU A 159 -9.24 13.41 -11.84
CA GLU A 159 -10.60 13.42 -11.32
C GLU A 159 -10.72 12.56 -10.07
N LEU A 160 -10.14 11.35 -10.06
CA LEU A 160 -10.10 10.50 -8.88
C LEU A 160 -9.41 11.24 -7.72
N GLU A 161 -8.25 11.84 -7.97
CA GLU A 161 -7.53 12.63 -6.98
C GLU A 161 -8.41 13.77 -6.41
N ASN A 162 -9.15 14.47 -7.27
CA ASN A 162 -10.08 15.51 -6.85
C ASN A 162 -11.21 14.96 -5.96
N VAL A 163 -11.78 13.81 -6.31
CA VAL A 163 -12.84 13.18 -5.50
C VAL A 163 -12.31 12.78 -4.13
N LEU A 164 -11.14 12.14 -4.09
CA LEU A 164 -10.53 11.72 -2.84
C LEU A 164 -10.14 12.91 -1.96
N GLY A 165 -9.69 14.01 -2.54
CA GLY A 165 -9.39 15.25 -1.84
C GLY A 165 -10.60 15.94 -1.19
N GLN A 166 -11.85 15.57 -1.57
CA GLN A 166 -13.07 16.06 -0.92
C GLN A 166 -13.52 15.17 0.26
N LEU A 167 -12.94 14.00 0.42
CA LEU A 167 -13.25 13.13 1.56
C LEU A 167 -12.56 13.64 2.82
N THR A 168 -13.21 13.43 3.96
CA THR A 168 -12.61 13.73 5.28
C THR A 168 -11.62 12.66 5.73
N LEU A 169 -11.51 11.58 4.96
CA LEU A 169 -10.59 10.48 5.19
C LEU A 169 -9.27 10.78 4.49
N ASN A 170 -8.17 10.74 5.23
CA ASN A 170 -6.84 10.83 4.62
C ASN A 170 -6.63 9.63 3.70
N THR A 171 -6.48 9.89 2.42
CA THR A 171 -6.38 8.84 1.41
C THR A 171 -5.14 9.06 0.56
N ASP A 172 -4.28 8.04 0.51
CA ASP A 172 -3.15 7.98 -0.40
C ASP A 172 -3.53 7.15 -1.64
N ILE A 173 -2.94 7.49 -2.78
CA ILE A 173 -3.10 6.74 -4.03
C ILE A 173 -1.76 6.13 -4.38
N VAL A 174 -1.77 4.83 -4.63
CA VAL A 174 -0.65 4.10 -5.19
C VAL A 174 -1.05 3.59 -6.56
N GLU A 175 -0.41 4.11 -7.61
CA GLU A 175 -0.53 3.46 -8.91
C GLU A 175 0.39 2.24 -8.97
N PHE A 176 -0.16 1.12 -9.44
CA PHE A 176 0.58 -0.13 -9.58
C PHE A 176 0.33 -0.73 -10.95
N LYS A 177 1.36 -0.71 -11.81
CA LYS A 177 1.33 -1.25 -13.18
C LYS A 177 2.19 -2.47 -13.31
N THR A 178 1.74 -3.43 -14.09
CA THR A 178 2.49 -4.62 -14.44
C THR A 178 2.80 -4.63 -15.92
N PHE A 179 4.05 -4.92 -16.26
CA PHE A 179 4.52 -5.09 -17.63
C PHE A 179 4.99 -6.53 -17.81
N LYS A 180 4.65 -7.14 -18.94
CA LYS A 180 4.90 -8.57 -19.22
C LYS A 180 5.71 -8.75 -20.48
N TYR A 181 6.70 -9.63 -20.40
CA TYR A 181 7.40 -10.20 -21.54
C TYR A 181 7.48 -11.72 -21.36
N ARG A 182 6.70 -12.50 -22.10
CA ARG A 182 6.55 -13.96 -21.91
C ARG A 182 6.09 -14.31 -20.49
N ASN A 183 6.96 -14.97 -19.70
CA ASN A 183 6.71 -15.30 -18.29
C ASN A 183 7.48 -14.38 -17.30
N ASP A 184 8.03 -13.29 -17.79
CA ASP A 184 8.81 -12.32 -17.03
C ASP A 184 7.93 -11.08 -16.78
N TYR A 185 7.91 -10.57 -15.55
CA TYR A 185 7.09 -9.44 -15.16
C TYR A 185 7.96 -8.33 -14.56
N ILE A 186 7.59 -7.10 -14.84
CA ILE A 186 8.13 -5.90 -14.20
C ILE A 186 6.96 -5.15 -13.60
N HIS A 187 7.05 -4.82 -12.32
CA HIS A 187 6.08 -4.00 -11.64
C HIS A 187 6.61 -2.58 -11.48
N GLN A 188 5.75 -1.62 -11.80
CA GLN A 188 6.01 -0.20 -11.63
C GLN A 188 4.95 0.37 -10.70
N PHE A 189 5.35 1.12 -9.69
CA PHE A 189 4.41 1.71 -8.75
C PHE A 189 4.88 3.08 -8.26
N THR A 190 3.92 3.91 -7.84
CA THR A 190 4.21 5.12 -7.08
C THR A 190 4.54 4.73 -5.65
N PRO A 191 5.64 5.24 -5.07
CA PRO A 191 6.01 4.87 -3.71
C PRO A 191 4.99 5.40 -2.70
N PHE A 192 4.53 4.52 -1.83
CA PHE A 192 3.73 4.90 -0.67
C PHE A 192 4.57 5.68 0.33
N ASN A 193 4.07 6.80 0.85
CA ASN A 193 4.77 7.67 1.82
C ASN A 193 6.18 8.08 1.39
N ALA A 194 6.42 8.35 0.10
CA ALA A 194 7.74 8.69 -0.43
C ALA A 194 8.45 9.82 0.33
N GLU A 195 7.71 10.84 0.73
CA GLU A 195 8.26 12.00 1.46
C GLU A 195 8.79 11.62 2.84
N VAL A 196 8.10 10.71 3.54
CA VAL A 196 8.52 10.21 4.86
C VAL A 196 9.75 9.33 4.74
N ARG A 197 9.81 8.46 3.73
CA ARG A 197 10.95 7.57 3.49
C ARG A 197 12.22 8.34 3.15
N ASP A 198 12.12 9.35 2.30
CA ASP A 198 13.26 10.19 1.92
C ASP A 198 13.86 10.94 3.11
N VAL A 199 13.05 11.33 4.08
CA VAL A 199 13.50 11.96 5.32
C VAL A 199 14.24 10.96 6.21
N ILE A 200 13.72 9.72 6.33
CA ILE A 200 14.28 8.69 7.21
C ILE A 200 15.60 8.13 6.63
N GLU A 201 15.62 7.78 5.35
CA GLU A 201 16.78 7.13 4.73
C GLU A 201 18.00 8.06 4.60
N LYS A 202 17.81 9.36 4.44
CA LYS A 202 18.90 10.31 4.17
C LYS A 202 19.27 11.21 5.34
N GLY A 203 18.47 11.23 6.42
CA GLY A 203 18.68 12.14 7.55
C GLY A 203 18.81 13.62 7.14
N ARG A 204 18.36 13.97 5.94
CA ARG A 204 18.34 15.30 5.35
C ARG A 204 16.98 15.59 4.73
N ILE A 205 16.44 16.75 5.03
CA ILE A 205 15.30 17.30 4.28
C ILE A 205 15.83 17.65 2.90
N LEU A 206 15.61 16.77 1.91
CA LEU A 206 15.86 17.12 0.51
C LEU A 206 14.69 17.98 0.04
N LYS A 207 15.02 19.18 -0.46
CA LYS A 207 14.00 20.00 -1.13
C LYS A 207 13.47 19.25 -2.35
N PRO A 208 12.18 19.35 -2.67
CA PRO A 208 11.56 18.64 -3.80
C PRO A 208 12.25 18.85 -5.16
N GLU A 209 12.98 19.94 -5.29
CA GLU A 209 13.70 20.33 -6.53
C GLU A 209 14.98 19.52 -6.81
N THR A 210 15.46 18.71 -5.84
CA THR A 210 16.70 17.93 -5.99
C THR A 210 16.49 16.44 -6.27
N LEU A 211 15.25 15.99 -6.43
CA LEU A 211 14.89 14.59 -6.76
C LEU A 211 15.08 14.23 -8.24
N ASN A 212 15.91 14.98 -8.98
CA ASN A 212 16.30 14.61 -10.32
C ASN A 212 17.38 13.53 -10.27
N THR A 213 16.95 12.31 -10.56
CA THR A 213 17.79 11.16 -10.94
C THR A 213 18.76 10.67 -9.86
N VAL A 214 18.30 9.82 -8.96
CA VAL A 214 19.19 8.92 -8.21
C VAL A 214 18.96 7.50 -8.71
N VAL A 215 19.86 7.01 -9.54
CA VAL A 215 19.99 5.57 -9.79
C VAL A 215 20.66 4.98 -8.56
N VAL A 216 19.92 4.25 -7.74
CA VAL A 216 20.48 3.47 -6.64
C VAL A 216 20.55 2.02 -7.13
N PRO A 217 21.74 1.50 -7.46
CA PRO A 217 21.87 0.09 -7.74
C PRO A 217 21.73 -0.67 -6.42
N ALA A 218 20.59 -1.29 -6.18
CA ALA A 218 20.46 -2.27 -5.13
C ALA A 218 21.10 -3.57 -5.63
N ARG A 219 22.32 -3.85 -5.22
CA ARG A 219 22.95 -5.15 -5.35
C ARG A 219 22.64 -5.95 -4.10
N GLU A 220 21.66 -6.83 -4.21
CA GLU A 220 21.65 -8.07 -3.44
C GLU A 220 20.59 -8.99 -4.07
N GLU A 221 21.03 -10.15 -4.51
CA GLU A 221 20.25 -11.35 -4.86
C GLU A 221 19.09 -11.15 -5.86
N GLY A 222 19.41 -10.65 -7.07
CA GLY A 222 18.49 -10.73 -8.21
C GLY A 222 17.46 -9.61 -8.32
N PHE A 223 17.52 -8.58 -7.50
CA PHE A 223 16.66 -7.40 -7.58
C PHE A 223 17.45 -6.19 -8.06
N GLU A 224 16.98 -5.55 -9.12
CA GLU A 224 17.46 -4.25 -9.57
C GLU A 224 16.34 -3.23 -9.38
N LYS A 225 16.60 -2.20 -8.57
CA LYS A 225 15.71 -1.03 -8.44
C LYS A 225 16.23 0.08 -9.33
N GLU A 226 15.44 0.51 -10.29
CA GLU A 226 15.75 1.67 -11.12
C GLU A 226 14.74 2.78 -10.88
N PHE A 227 15.25 4.00 -10.71
CA PHE A 227 14.44 5.21 -10.60
C PHE A 227 14.18 5.76 -12.00
N LEU A 228 12.94 5.77 -12.46
CA LEU A 228 12.57 6.22 -13.80
C LEU A 228 11.96 7.62 -13.77
N GLY A 229 12.82 8.64 -13.87
CA GLY A 229 12.46 10.01 -14.25
C GLY A 229 11.67 10.83 -13.22
N ASN A 230 11.19 11.99 -13.66
CA ASN A 230 10.56 13.04 -12.83
C ASN A 230 9.22 12.69 -12.19
N ASN A 231 8.69 11.48 -12.37
CA ASN A 231 7.34 11.10 -11.96
C ASN A 231 7.25 10.25 -10.69
N ARG A 232 8.31 10.17 -9.89
CA ARG A 232 8.30 9.40 -8.62
C ARG A 232 7.92 7.92 -8.76
N TRP A 233 8.33 7.24 -9.85
CA TRP A 233 8.03 5.83 -10.10
C TRP A 233 9.21 4.94 -9.76
N TYR A 234 8.94 3.77 -9.15
CA TYR A 234 9.92 2.71 -8.96
C TYR A 234 9.54 1.50 -9.81
N ALA A 235 10.51 0.93 -10.51
CA ALA A 235 10.33 -0.34 -11.20
C ALA A 235 11.08 -1.45 -10.44
N ILE A 236 10.40 -2.54 -10.14
CA ILE A 236 10.99 -3.74 -9.54
C ILE A 236 10.84 -4.87 -10.51
N ARG A 237 11.95 -5.51 -10.84
CA ARG A 237 11.97 -6.74 -11.61
C ARG A 237 11.98 -7.93 -10.67
N ILE A 238 11.06 -8.86 -10.90
CA ILE A 238 11.06 -10.17 -10.28
C ILE A 238 11.34 -11.20 -11.36
N SER A 239 12.45 -11.92 -11.25
CA SER A 239 12.68 -13.10 -12.06
C SER A 239 12.06 -14.28 -11.34
N ALA A 240 11.10 -14.94 -11.99
CA ALA A 240 10.61 -16.22 -11.49
C ALA A 240 11.79 -17.21 -11.51
N SER A 241 12.25 -17.63 -10.35
CA SER A 241 13.13 -18.78 -10.22
C SER A 241 12.32 -20.02 -10.63
N MET A 242 12.82 -20.75 -11.63
CA MET A 242 12.33 -22.08 -11.99
C MET A 242 12.60 -23.06 -10.85
#